data_1a855d6143b678b62ec8f97deb889088
#
_entry.id   1a855d6143b678b62ec8f97deb889088
#
_cell.length_a   1.000
_cell.length_b   1.000
_cell.length_c   1.000
_cell.angle_alpha   90.00
_cell.angle_beta   90.00
_cell.angle_gamma   90.00
#
_symmetry.space_group_name_H-M   'P 1'
#
loop_
_entity.id
_entity.type
_entity.pdbx_description
1 polymer ?
#
loop_
_entity_poly.entity_id
_entity_poly.type
_entity_poly.pdbx_seq_one_letter_code
_entity_poly.pdbx_strand_id
1 'polypeptide(L)'
;IINRMFRETTQTAEQLKQPGVYSLANSVERVKPNNYDYERQTNSLYGLIQISWRDAVFLDITGRNDWSSTLPVNNNSYFYPSVSASVLLNELIDFGAARNVVNLVKLRGSFAQVGHDTQPYRTTDYLSSSDFAGNYQIPGTMNNANLRPEIVSSWEVGLDLRMFRNRLGVDLAYYNNTSKDLIVNMPVSSASGVTKRFANAGTIRNYGWELQINGTLVKTRDVQWKVYVNWSKNRNEVVDLGEGVDSWIVASYSSHAYMTAYKGGSLSAMYGLGYKRAPEGAYIVEKDGSITNVSGQIIVDENGYPQYSDELQYIGECTPDWKGGFGTSVKWKGLTVSVAFDGQHGGNVYSYTNAVLGTRGKGSFTLAGRYDGLVLDGVNQLPDGNFIRNTHKTADIVEYYGLAYAFQNCEQNLSLIHI
;
A
#
# COMPACT_ATOMS: atom_id res chain seq x y z
N ILE A 1 -2.70 -30.76 7.89
CA ILE A 1 -3.58 -30.60 6.73
C ILE A 1 -4.53 -29.47 6.99
N ILE A 2 -4.59 -28.50 6.08
CA ILE A 2 -5.53 -27.38 6.10
C ILE A 2 -6.40 -27.47 4.87
N ASN A 3 -7.71 -27.64 5.06
CA ASN A 3 -8.72 -27.53 3.99
C ASN A 3 -9.48 -26.23 4.17
N ARG A 4 -9.63 -25.46 3.09
CA ARG A 4 -10.49 -24.30 3.03
C ARG A 4 -11.49 -24.46 1.90
N MET A 5 -12.77 -24.35 2.23
CA MET A 5 -13.86 -24.28 1.28
C MET A 5 -14.54 -22.93 1.45
N PHE A 6 -14.80 -22.28 0.36
CA PHE A 6 -15.56 -21.03 0.33
C PHE A 6 -16.70 -21.16 -0.67
N ARG A 7 -17.87 -20.72 -0.28
CA ARG A 7 -19.04 -20.66 -1.14
C ARG A 7 -19.76 -19.34 -0.94
N GLU A 8 -20.00 -18.66 -2.04
CA GLU A 8 -20.76 -17.42 -2.06
C GLU A 8 -21.88 -17.52 -3.10
N THR A 9 -23.06 -17.06 -2.72
CA THR A 9 -24.18 -16.90 -3.65
C THR A 9 -24.62 -15.45 -3.61
N THR A 10 -24.47 -14.76 -4.74
CA THR A 10 -24.89 -13.37 -4.90
C THR A 10 -26.15 -13.31 -5.76
N GLN A 11 -27.12 -12.53 -5.34
CA GLN A 11 -28.34 -12.27 -6.10
C GLN A 11 -28.54 -10.77 -6.22
N THR A 12 -28.83 -10.30 -7.42
CA THR A 12 -29.03 -8.87 -7.69
C THR A 12 -30.38 -8.64 -8.37
N ALA A 13 -31.12 -7.66 -7.87
CA ALA A 13 -32.31 -7.12 -8.52
C ALA A 13 -31.90 -5.85 -9.26
N GLU A 14 -31.91 -5.87 -10.60
CA GLU A 14 -31.48 -4.73 -11.42
C GLU A 14 -32.53 -3.62 -11.44
N GLN A 15 -33.80 -3.97 -11.44
CA GLN A 15 -34.92 -3.03 -11.41
C GLN A 15 -35.97 -3.45 -10.37
N LEU A 16 -36.56 -2.46 -9.69
CA LEU A 16 -37.58 -2.66 -8.69
C LEU A 16 -38.98 -2.33 -9.26
N LYS A 17 -39.99 -3.18 -9.03
CA LYS A 17 -41.40 -2.92 -9.41
C LYS A 17 -41.95 -1.71 -8.69
N GLN A 18 -41.64 -1.58 -7.38
CA GLN A 18 -42.03 -0.43 -6.55
C GLN A 18 -40.79 0.29 -6.05
N PRO A 19 -40.62 1.59 -6.37
CA PRO A 19 -39.54 2.41 -5.80
C PRO A 19 -39.63 2.45 -4.28
N GLY A 20 -38.48 2.37 -3.60
CA GLY A 20 -38.40 2.43 -2.14
C GLY A 20 -38.60 1.09 -1.42
N VAL A 21 -39.01 0.03 -2.10
CA VAL A 21 -39.09 -1.33 -1.54
C VAL A 21 -37.89 -2.16 -1.95
N TYR A 22 -36.85 -2.20 -1.10
CA TYR A 22 -35.59 -2.86 -1.38
C TYR A 22 -35.65 -4.35 -1.00
N SER A 23 -36.17 -5.17 -1.91
CA SER A 23 -36.32 -6.62 -1.73
C SER A 23 -36.10 -7.34 -3.06
N LEU A 24 -35.45 -8.49 -3.05
CA LEU A 24 -35.28 -9.36 -4.22
C LEU A 24 -36.61 -9.80 -4.81
N ALA A 25 -37.66 -9.99 -3.97
CA ALA A 25 -39.00 -10.29 -4.41
C ALA A 25 -39.69 -9.17 -5.20
N ASN A 26 -39.21 -7.93 -5.03
CA ASN A 26 -39.69 -6.75 -5.75
C ASN A 26 -38.94 -6.51 -7.08
N SER A 27 -38.12 -7.46 -7.53
CA SER A 27 -37.46 -7.36 -8.84
C SER A 27 -38.45 -7.43 -9.99
N VAL A 28 -38.28 -6.59 -11.01
CA VAL A 28 -39.03 -6.64 -12.27
C VAL A 28 -38.71 -7.93 -13.02
N GLU A 29 -37.42 -8.22 -13.13
CA GLU A 29 -36.93 -9.42 -13.79
C GLU A 29 -36.66 -10.54 -12.79
N ARG A 30 -36.59 -11.77 -13.29
CA ARG A 30 -36.21 -12.92 -12.46
C ARG A 30 -34.77 -12.75 -11.99
N VAL A 31 -34.57 -12.74 -10.68
CA VAL A 31 -33.26 -12.69 -10.07
C VAL A 31 -32.44 -13.91 -10.46
N LYS A 32 -31.25 -13.67 -11.02
CA LYS A 32 -30.29 -14.72 -11.38
C LYS A 32 -29.27 -14.88 -10.25
N PRO A 33 -29.17 -16.06 -9.63
CA PRO A 33 -28.10 -16.32 -8.67
C PRO A 33 -26.77 -16.46 -9.41
N ASN A 34 -25.73 -15.85 -8.88
CA ASN A 34 -24.34 -16.11 -9.25
C ASN A 34 -23.69 -16.87 -8.09
N ASN A 35 -23.21 -18.08 -8.38
CA ASN A 35 -22.54 -18.92 -7.40
C ASN A 35 -21.02 -18.90 -7.66
N TYR A 36 -20.27 -18.67 -6.62
CA TYR A 36 -18.82 -18.78 -6.64
C TYR A 36 -18.38 -19.68 -5.50
N ASP A 37 -17.71 -20.78 -5.81
CA ASP A 37 -17.16 -21.69 -4.82
C ASP A 37 -15.72 -22.10 -5.22
N TYR A 38 -14.89 -22.21 -4.21
CA TYR A 38 -13.56 -22.79 -4.38
C TYR A 38 -13.19 -23.70 -3.21
N GLU A 39 -12.30 -24.61 -3.50
CA GLU A 39 -11.71 -25.50 -2.51
C GLU A 39 -10.17 -25.46 -2.65
N ARG A 40 -9.51 -25.45 -1.51
CA ARG A 40 -8.06 -25.45 -1.41
C ARG A 40 -7.61 -26.36 -0.29
N GLN A 41 -6.58 -27.15 -0.56
CA GLN A 41 -5.93 -27.99 0.44
C GLN A 41 -4.42 -27.72 0.46
N THR A 42 -3.87 -27.64 1.67
CA THR A 42 -2.42 -27.58 1.92
C THR A 42 -2.03 -28.65 2.92
N ASN A 43 -1.10 -29.52 2.53
CA ASN A 43 -0.48 -30.50 3.42
C ASN A 43 0.89 -29.96 3.85
N SER A 44 1.25 -30.13 5.11
CA SER A 44 2.50 -29.57 5.64
C SER A 44 3.21 -30.57 6.53
N LEU A 45 4.54 -30.60 6.39
CA LEU A 45 5.45 -31.28 7.30
C LEU A 45 6.47 -30.28 7.81
N TYR A 46 6.68 -30.22 9.11
CA TYR A 46 7.65 -29.30 9.71
C TYR A 46 8.45 -29.95 10.84
N GLY A 47 9.65 -29.43 11.06
CA GLY A 47 10.53 -29.81 12.17
C GLY A 47 11.16 -28.58 12.80
N LEU A 48 11.47 -28.70 14.09
CA LEU A 48 12.11 -27.67 14.90
C LEU A 48 13.26 -28.31 15.70
N ILE A 49 14.42 -27.66 15.70
CA ILE A 49 15.57 -27.98 16.54
C ILE A 49 15.91 -26.74 17.33
N GLN A 50 15.95 -26.89 18.67
CA GLN A 50 16.34 -25.80 19.57
C GLN A 50 17.60 -26.23 20.34
N ILE A 51 18.61 -25.38 20.31
CA ILE A 51 19.88 -25.60 20.99
C ILE A 51 20.12 -24.42 21.92
N SER A 52 20.42 -24.69 23.17
CA SER A 52 20.85 -23.66 24.12
C SER A 52 22.22 -24.03 24.71
N TRP A 53 23.04 -23.02 24.90
CA TRP A 53 24.36 -23.17 25.51
C TRP A 53 24.54 -22.17 26.64
N ARG A 54 24.83 -22.69 27.85
CA ARG A 54 25.03 -21.90 29.08
C ARG A 54 23.89 -20.92 29.40
N ASP A 55 22.69 -21.20 28.98
CA ASP A 55 21.53 -20.29 29.11
C ASP A 55 21.80 -18.86 28.57
N ALA A 56 22.82 -18.72 27.75
CA ALA A 56 23.31 -17.46 27.21
C ALA A 56 23.20 -17.38 25.69
N VAL A 57 23.37 -18.49 24.99
CA VAL A 57 23.26 -18.56 23.51
C VAL A 57 22.15 -19.53 23.16
N PHE A 58 21.25 -19.08 22.29
CA PHE A 58 20.12 -19.85 21.81
C PHE A 58 20.14 -19.88 20.29
N LEU A 59 19.92 -21.05 19.73
CA LEU A 59 19.83 -21.29 18.29
C LEU A 59 18.58 -22.10 18.01
N ASP A 60 17.69 -21.57 17.18
CA ASP A 60 16.50 -22.24 16.69
C ASP A 60 16.64 -22.45 15.19
N ILE A 61 16.43 -23.68 14.75
CA ILE A 61 16.46 -24.07 13.34
C ILE A 61 15.12 -24.72 13.02
N THR A 62 14.43 -24.20 12.01
CA THR A 62 13.18 -24.80 11.56
C THR A 62 13.25 -25.13 10.07
N GLY A 63 12.53 -26.14 9.67
CA GLY A 63 12.29 -26.46 8.28
C GLY A 63 10.84 -26.89 8.10
N ARG A 64 10.22 -26.39 7.05
CA ARG A 64 8.86 -26.78 6.68
C ARG A 64 8.76 -27.00 5.18
N ASN A 65 8.03 -28.05 4.81
CA ASN A 65 7.63 -28.29 3.44
C ASN A 65 6.12 -28.29 3.33
N ASP A 66 5.60 -27.53 2.37
CA ASP A 66 4.18 -27.46 2.06
C ASP A 66 3.92 -28.05 0.67
N TRP A 67 2.77 -28.72 0.52
CA TRP A 67 2.21 -29.20 -0.74
C TRP A 67 0.85 -28.56 -0.92
N SER A 68 0.73 -27.68 -1.91
CA SER A 68 -0.50 -26.93 -2.17
C SER A 68 -1.25 -27.44 -3.39
N SER A 69 -2.56 -27.61 -3.28
CA SER A 69 -3.44 -27.97 -4.39
C SER A 69 -3.64 -26.85 -5.40
N THR A 70 -3.23 -25.63 -5.09
CA THR A 70 -3.42 -24.46 -5.98
C THR A 70 -2.29 -24.27 -6.98
N LEU A 71 -1.20 -25.03 -6.83
CA LEU A 71 -0.05 -25.01 -7.73
C LEU A 71 -0.02 -26.25 -8.62
N PRO A 72 0.67 -26.17 -9.77
CA PRO A 72 0.84 -27.32 -10.67
C PRO A 72 1.57 -28.45 -9.96
N VAL A 73 1.27 -29.70 -10.28
CA VAL A 73 1.84 -30.91 -9.64
C VAL A 73 3.37 -30.87 -9.61
N ASN A 74 4.01 -30.34 -10.65
CA ASN A 74 5.47 -30.24 -10.72
C ASN A 74 6.07 -29.16 -9.81
N ASN A 75 5.26 -28.22 -9.33
CA ASN A 75 5.69 -27.07 -8.52
C ASN A 75 4.88 -26.90 -7.23
N ASN A 76 4.09 -27.90 -6.86
CA ASN A 76 3.19 -27.79 -5.70
C ASN A 76 3.88 -27.98 -4.34
N SER A 77 5.12 -28.50 -4.35
CA SER A 77 5.94 -28.75 -3.17
C SER A 77 6.99 -27.67 -3.04
N TYR A 78 7.05 -27.01 -1.88
CA TYR A 78 8.05 -25.99 -1.60
C TYR A 78 8.52 -26.06 -0.17
N PHE A 79 9.86 -26.10 -0.01
CA PHE A 79 10.55 -26.13 1.26
C PHE A 79 11.06 -24.75 1.64
N TYR A 80 10.92 -24.40 2.89
CA TYR A 80 11.44 -23.14 3.42
C TYR A 80 12.01 -23.30 4.83
N PRO A 81 13.29 -22.92 5.02
CA PRO A 81 13.98 -22.96 6.29
C PRO A 81 13.84 -21.67 7.08
N SER A 82 14.06 -21.73 8.38
CA SER A 82 14.45 -20.58 9.19
C SER A 82 15.55 -20.91 10.17
N VAL A 83 16.36 -19.90 10.48
CA VAL A 83 17.39 -19.95 11.51
C VAL A 83 17.29 -18.66 12.32
N SER A 84 17.20 -18.79 13.65
CA SER A 84 17.32 -17.64 14.55
C SER A 84 18.35 -17.91 15.63
N ALA A 85 19.15 -16.89 15.94
CA ALA A 85 20.13 -16.93 17.01
C ALA A 85 19.92 -15.76 17.96
N SER A 86 20.09 -15.99 19.24
CA SER A 86 20.12 -14.91 20.22
C SER A 86 21.18 -15.15 21.28
N VAL A 87 21.76 -14.05 21.76
CA VAL A 87 22.87 -14.07 22.71
C VAL A 87 22.58 -13.09 23.85
N LEU A 88 22.63 -13.60 25.08
CA LEU A 88 22.54 -12.80 26.30
C LEU A 88 23.97 -12.41 26.72
N LEU A 89 24.40 -11.22 26.36
CA LEU A 89 25.77 -10.77 26.62
C LEU A 89 26.09 -10.67 28.11
N ASN A 90 25.10 -10.35 28.95
CA ASN A 90 25.25 -10.27 30.40
C ASN A 90 25.52 -11.63 31.09
N GLU A 91 25.29 -12.74 30.38
CA GLU A 91 25.61 -14.09 30.86
C GLU A 91 27.01 -14.58 30.38
N LEU A 92 27.52 -13.95 29.32
CA LEU A 92 28.84 -14.31 28.75
C LEU A 92 29.96 -13.41 29.23
N ILE A 93 29.65 -12.14 29.48
CA ILE A 93 30.62 -11.09 29.81
C ILE A 93 30.24 -10.51 31.18
N ASP A 94 31.21 -10.44 32.08
CA ASP A 94 31.02 -9.76 33.35
C ASP A 94 31.05 -8.23 33.14
N PHE A 95 29.91 -7.58 33.31
CA PHE A 95 29.79 -6.14 33.25
C PHE A 95 30.28 -5.40 34.53
N GLY A 96 30.75 -6.13 35.54
CA GLY A 96 31.25 -5.54 36.78
C GLY A 96 30.22 -4.59 37.40
N ALA A 97 30.65 -3.36 37.70
CA ALA A 97 29.79 -2.34 38.31
C ALA A 97 28.63 -1.89 37.37
N ALA A 98 28.77 -2.02 36.05
CA ALA A 98 27.72 -1.69 35.11
C ALA A 98 26.49 -2.62 35.22
N ARG A 99 26.61 -3.80 35.81
CA ARG A 99 25.50 -4.74 36.08
C ARG A 99 24.40 -4.13 36.98
N ASN A 100 24.74 -3.13 37.77
CA ASN A 100 23.76 -2.39 38.57
C ASN A 100 22.85 -1.50 37.72
N VAL A 101 23.30 -1.12 36.53
CA VAL A 101 22.55 -0.28 35.58
C VAL A 101 21.99 -1.12 34.45
N VAL A 102 22.79 -1.98 33.85
CA VAL A 102 22.42 -2.81 32.70
C VAL A 102 22.11 -4.21 33.18
N ASN A 103 20.85 -4.61 33.11
CA ASN A 103 20.35 -5.89 33.63
C ASN A 103 20.26 -6.97 32.53
N LEU A 104 20.04 -6.57 31.29
CA LEU A 104 19.98 -7.46 30.14
C LEU A 104 20.51 -6.75 28.90
N VAL A 105 21.36 -7.43 28.17
CA VAL A 105 21.74 -7.08 26.80
C VAL A 105 21.56 -8.33 25.95
N LYS A 106 20.51 -8.36 25.15
CA LYS A 106 20.22 -9.47 24.23
C LYS A 106 20.40 -8.97 22.78
N LEU A 107 21.31 -9.61 22.07
CA LEU A 107 21.40 -9.50 20.62
C LEU A 107 20.62 -10.65 19.98
N ARG A 108 19.90 -10.36 18.90
CA ARG A 108 19.19 -11.37 18.12
C ARG A 108 19.41 -11.15 16.63
N GLY A 109 19.44 -12.25 15.90
CA GLY A 109 19.47 -12.24 14.45
C GLY A 109 18.69 -13.41 13.91
N SER A 110 17.98 -13.23 12.82
CA SER A 110 17.23 -14.30 12.18
C SER A 110 17.27 -14.19 10.67
N PHE A 111 17.18 -15.33 10.03
CA PHE A 111 16.90 -15.49 8.62
C PHE A 111 15.77 -16.49 8.46
N ALA A 112 14.78 -16.16 7.66
CA ALA A 112 13.65 -17.03 7.37
C ALA A 112 13.23 -16.93 5.91
N GLN A 113 12.78 -18.04 5.34
CA GLN A 113 12.04 -18.04 4.10
C GLN A 113 10.61 -18.48 4.34
N VAL A 114 9.68 -17.97 3.55
CA VAL A 114 8.27 -18.37 3.54
C VAL A 114 7.81 -18.46 2.09
N GLY A 115 7.18 -19.59 1.76
CA GLY A 115 6.54 -19.77 0.47
C GLY A 115 5.07 -19.38 0.53
N HIS A 116 4.58 -18.73 -0.53
CA HIS A 116 3.17 -18.46 -0.74
C HIS A 116 2.70 -19.08 -2.05
N ASP A 117 1.55 -19.73 -2.00
CA ASP A 117 0.87 -20.23 -3.18
C ASP A 117 -0.14 -19.19 -3.71
N THR A 118 -0.97 -19.59 -4.67
CA THR A 118 -1.95 -18.72 -5.32
C THR A 118 -3.39 -19.09 -4.93
N GLN A 119 -4.35 -18.38 -5.47
CA GLN A 119 -5.76 -18.78 -5.40
C GLN A 119 -5.99 -20.02 -6.28
N PRO A 120 -7.01 -20.85 -5.98
CA PRO A 120 -7.38 -21.99 -6.80
C PRO A 120 -7.69 -21.62 -8.25
N TYR A 121 -7.54 -22.61 -9.15
CA TYR A 121 -7.96 -22.56 -10.55
C TYR A 121 -7.18 -21.57 -11.43
N ARG A 122 -5.94 -21.22 -11.07
CA ARG A 122 -5.06 -20.35 -11.87
C ARG A 122 -4.04 -21.09 -12.72
N THR A 123 -4.07 -22.42 -12.70
CA THR A 123 -3.11 -23.26 -13.38
C THR A 123 -3.64 -23.88 -14.68
N THR A 124 -4.93 -23.77 -14.95
CA THR A 124 -5.59 -24.35 -16.12
C THR A 124 -6.50 -23.32 -16.77
N ASP A 125 -6.38 -23.16 -18.08
CA ASP A 125 -7.29 -22.30 -18.83
C ASP A 125 -8.64 -22.97 -19.01
N TYR A 126 -9.70 -22.17 -18.93
CA TYR A 126 -11.08 -22.58 -19.19
C TYR A 126 -11.80 -21.48 -19.96
N LEU A 127 -12.78 -21.88 -20.73
CA LEU A 127 -13.66 -20.95 -21.41
C LEU A 127 -14.73 -20.44 -20.43
N SER A 128 -15.02 -19.17 -20.48
CA SER A 128 -16.18 -18.59 -19.76
C SER A 128 -17.43 -18.61 -20.64
N SER A 129 -18.61 -18.68 -20.02
CA SER A 129 -19.86 -18.51 -20.77
C SER A 129 -19.93 -17.08 -21.33
N SER A 130 -20.41 -16.97 -22.57
CA SER A 130 -20.70 -15.66 -23.17
C SER A 130 -22.14 -15.21 -22.85
N ASP A 131 -22.44 -13.97 -23.17
CA ASP A 131 -23.82 -13.43 -23.04
C ASP A 131 -24.81 -14.10 -24.00
N PHE A 132 -24.32 -14.80 -25.03
CA PHE A 132 -25.14 -15.57 -25.95
C PHE A 132 -25.31 -17.00 -25.47
N ALA A 133 -26.54 -17.44 -25.34
CA ALA A 133 -26.87 -18.78 -24.85
C ALA A 133 -26.16 -19.89 -25.67
N GLY A 134 -25.46 -20.77 -24.96
CA GLY A 134 -24.74 -21.89 -25.57
C GLY A 134 -23.38 -21.56 -26.18
N ASN A 135 -22.93 -20.29 -26.09
CA ASN A 135 -21.63 -19.87 -26.58
C ASN A 135 -20.62 -19.69 -25.42
N TYR A 136 -19.35 -19.84 -25.76
CA TYR A 136 -18.22 -19.66 -24.83
C TYR A 136 -17.27 -18.60 -25.38
N GLN A 137 -16.56 -17.95 -24.48
CA GLN A 137 -15.55 -16.96 -24.82
C GLN A 137 -14.25 -17.21 -24.07
N ILE A 138 -13.16 -16.78 -24.66
CA ILE A 138 -11.84 -16.80 -24.02
C ILE A 138 -11.86 -15.74 -22.90
N PRO A 139 -11.52 -16.09 -21.65
CA PRO A 139 -11.45 -15.11 -20.56
C PRO A 139 -10.37 -14.07 -20.85
N GLY A 140 -10.56 -12.84 -20.41
CA GLY A 140 -9.58 -11.76 -20.62
C GLY A 140 -8.23 -11.99 -19.92
N THR A 141 -8.16 -12.95 -19.01
CA THR A 141 -6.92 -13.35 -18.29
C THR A 141 -6.60 -14.80 -18.55
N MET A 142 -5.39 -15.06 -19.05
CA MET A 142 -4.85 -16.40 -19.24
C MET A 142 -4.23 -16.93 -17.95
N ASN A 143 -4.52 -18.17 -17.60
CA ASN A 143 -3.90 -18.88 -16.50
C ASN A 143 -2.50 -19.37 -16.88
N ASN A 144 -1.75 -19.99 -15.95
CA ASN A 144 -0.41 -20.45 -16.21
C ASN A 144 -0.15 -21.82 -15.57
N ALA A 145 0.00 -22.83 -16.40
CA ALA A 145 0.27 -24.21 -15.98
C ALA A 145 1.65 -24.40 -15.31
N ASN A 146 2.54 -23.40 -15.37
CA ASN A 146 3.90 -23.46 -14.83
C ASN A 146 4.11 -22.52 -13.62
N LEU A 147 3.04 -22.11 -12.95
CA LEU A 147 3.15 -21.27 -11.75
C LEU A 147 4.03 -21.95 -10.70
N ARG A 148 4.88 -21.13 -10.07
CA ARG A 148 5.73 -21.50 -8.94
C ARG A 148 5.25 -20.75 -7.69
N PRO A 149 5.57 -21.23 -6.47
CA PRO A 149 5.30 -20.47 -5.27
C PRO A 149 6.10 -19.16 -5.25
N GLU A 150 5.53 -18.13 -4.69
CA GLU A 150 6.25 -16.91 -4.33
C GLU A 150 7.15 -17.21 -3.13
N ILE A 151 8.35 -16.67 -3.09
CA ILE A 151 9.29 -16.86 -1.98
C ILE A 151 9.62 -15.51 -1.35
N VAL A 152 9.29 -15.39 -0.07
CA VAL A 152 9.70 -14.26 0.77
C VAL A 152 10.89 -14.67 1.59
N SER A 153 12.02 -13.99 1.41
CA SER A 153 13.22 -14.14 2.22
C SER A 153 13.35 -12.95 3.14
N SER A 154 13.42 -13.20 4.43
CA SER A 154 13.47 -12.19 5.48
C SER A 154 14.74 -12.34 6.32
N TRP A 155 15.39 -11.25 6.67
CA TRP A 155 16.38 -11.24 7.73
C TRP A 155 16.16 -10.06 8.66
N GLU A 156 16.43 -10.29 9.92
CA GLU A 156 16.27 -9.32 11.00
C GLU A 156 17.47 -9.36 11.93
N VAL A 157 17.87 -8.18 12.42
CA VAL A 157 18.80 -8.04 13.55
C VAL A 157 18.15 -7.13 14.58
N GLY A 158 18.32 -7.48 15.87
CA GLY A 158 17.69 -6.74 16.95
C GLY A 158 18.53 -6.72 18.21
N LEU A 159 18.26 -5.72 19.04
CA LEU A 159 18.86 -5.46 20.32
C LEU A 159 17.75 -5.23 21.36
N ASP A 160 17.73 -6.04 22.43
CA ASP A 160 16.88 -5.82 23.62
C ASP A 160 17.76 -5.44 24.79
N LEU A 161 17.53 -4.26 25.35
CA LEU A 161 18.21 -3.73 26.54
C LEU A 161 17.22 -3.60 27.68
N ARG A 162 17.63 -4.07 28.89
CA ARG A 162 16.93 -3.80 30.14
C ARG A 162 17.87 -3.12 31.11
N MET A 163 17.45 -2.00 31.65
CA MET A 163 18.29 -1.15 32.49
C MET A 163 17.57 -0.70 33.76
N PHE A 164 18.35 -0.25 34.77
CA PHE A 164 17.86 0.30 36.03
C PHE A 164 16.89 -0.62 36.78
N ARG A 165 17.30 -1.90 36.97
CA ARG A 165 16.47 -2.95 37.57
C ARG A 165 15.17 -3.17 36.79
N ASN A 166 15.29 -3.25 35.45
CA ASN A 166 14.18 -3.41 34.49
C ASN A 166 13.16 -2.26 34.49
N ARG A 167 13.58 -1.06 34.94
CA ARG A 167 12.72 0.12 34.85
C ARG A 167 12.70 0.76 33.45
N LEU A 168 13.75 0.58 32.70
CA LEU A 168 13.84 1.02 31.30
C LEU A 168 14.12 -0.20 30.43
N GLY A 169 13.27 -0.41 29.43
CA GLY A 169 13.46 -1.38 28.37
C GLY A 169 13.51 -0.67 27.01
N VAL A 170 14.46 -1.09 26.17
CA VAL A 170 14.62 -0.62 24.80
C VAL A 170 14.72 -1.84 23.90
N ASP A 171 13.86 -1.94 22.92
CA ASP A 171 13.92 -2.93 21.83
C ASP A 171 14.10 -2.17 20.51
N LEU A 172 15.15 -2.50 19.76
CA LEU A 172 15.48 -1.94 18.46
C LEU A 172 15.66 -3.08 17.48
N ALA A 173 14.98 -3.02 16.36
CA ALA A 173 15.12 -3.99 15.28
C ALA A 173 15.31 -3.30 13.93
N TYR A 174 16.09 -3.94 13.06
CA TYR A 174 16.16 -3.65 11.63
C TYR A 174 15.82 -4.92 10.86
N TYR A 175 14.95 -4.79 9.87
CA TYR A 175 14.52 -5.91 9.03
C TYR A 175 14.63 -5.60 7.55
N ASN A 176 14.73 -6.67 6.76
CA ASN A 176 14.71 -6.62 5.31
C ASN A 176 14.02 -7.87 4.76
N ASN A 177 12.92 -7.67 4.06
CA ASN A 177 12.09 -8.70 3.47
C ASN A 177 12.11 -8.55 1.97
N THR A 178 12.51 -9.59 1.25
CA THR A 178 12.52 -9.61 -0.21
C THR A 178 11.58 -10.70 -0.72
N SER A 179 10.55 -10.28 -1.43
CA SER A 179 9.59 -11.16 -2.10
C SER A 179 10.02 -11.34 -3.56
N LYS A 180 10.18 -12.58 -3.99
CA LYS A 180 10.56 -12.95 -5.36
C LYS A 180 9.51 -13.84 -6.00
N ASP A 181 9.52 -13.88 -7.33
CA ASP A 181 8.61 -14.72 -8.12
C ASP A 181 7.13 -14.44 -7.80
N LEU A 182 6.77 -13.16 -7.59
CA LEU A 182 5.40 -12.75 -7.30
C LEU A 182 4.44 -13.27 -8.36
N ILE A 183 3.31 -13.84 -7.94
CA ILE A 183 2.28 -14.30 -8.87
C ILE A 183 1.35 -13.13 -9.21
N VAL A 184 1.62 -12.52 -10.35
CA VAL A 184 0.97 -11.28 -10.79
C VAL A 184 0.20 -11.46 -12.09
N ASN A 185 -0.79 -10.59 -12.28
CA ASN A 185 -1.51 -10.43 -13.54
C ASN A 185 -0.75 -9.47 -14.46
N MET A 186 0.14 -10.02 -15.28
CA MET A 186 0.89 -9.20 -16.24
C MET A 186 0.01 -8.80 -17.43
N PRO A 187 0.04 -7.53 -17.86
CA PRO A 187 -0.57 -7.13 -19.11
C PRO A 187 0.17 -7.80 -20.29
N VAL A 188 -0.57 -8.25 -21.27
CA VAL A 188 -0.03 -8.82 -22.51
C VAL A 188 -0.68 -8.12 -23.71
N SER A 189 -0.03 -8.19 -24.86
CA SER A 189 -0.60 -7.63 -26.10
C SER A 189 -1.95 -8.27 -26.40
N SER A 190 -2.97 -7.45 -26.63
CA SER A 190 -4.31 -7.90 -27.03
C SER A 190 -4.33 -8.71 -28.34
N ALA A 191 -3.27 -8.62 -29.14
CA ALA A 191 -3.08 -9.47 -30.31
C ALA A 191 -2.97 -10.96 -29.98
N SER A 192 -2.67 -11.32 -28.70
CA SER A 192 -2.67 -12.70 -28.22
C SER A 192 -4.07 -13.26 -27.95
N GLY A 193 -5.13 -12.46 -28.07
CA GLY A 193 -6.51 -12.81 -27.74
C GLY A 193 -6.87 -12.68 -26.26
N VAL A 194 -5.91 -12.30 -25.41
CA VAL A 194 -6.11 -12.00 -23.97
C VAL A 194 -5.45 -10.69 -23.61
N THR A 195 -5.88 -10.07 -22.52
CA THR A 195 -5.32 -8.78 -22.09
C THR A 195 -4.35 -8.92 -20.92
N LYS A 196 -4.42 -10.04 -20.19
CA LYS A 196 -3.61 -10.32 -18.99
C LYS A 196 -3.22 -11.80 -18.94
N ARG A 197 -2.12 -12.09 -18.26
CA ARG A 197 -1.65 -13.45 -17.99
C ARG A 197 -1.10 -13.56 -16.56
N PHE A 198 -1.41 -14.64 -15.85
CA PHE A 198 -0.72 -14.97 -14.62
C PHE A 198 0.72 -15.40 -14.89
N ALA A 199 1.66 -14.80 -14.21
CA ALA A 199 3.07 -15.14 -14.31
C ALA A 199 3.77 -14.96 -12.97
N ASN A 200 4.85 -15.72 -12.74
CA ASN A 200 5.79 -15.42 -11.68
C ASN A 200 6.73 -14.32 -12.19
N ALA A 201 6.61 -13.14 -11.66
CA ALA A 201 7.42 -12.00 -12.07
C ALA A 201 7.57 -10.99 -10.94
N GLY A 202 8.68 -10.27 -11.01
CA GLY A 202 8.95 -9.18 -10.10
C GLY A 202 9.61 -9.59 -8.79
N THR A 203 10.29 -8.60 -8.23
CA THR A 203 10.94 -8.66 -6.92
C THR A 203 10.65 -7.37 -6.18
N ILE A 204 10.11 -7.49 -4.97
CA ILE A 204 9.81 -6.36 -4.10
C ILE A 204 10.59 -6.51 -2.80
N ARG A 205 11.15 -5.41 -2.33
CA ARG A 205 11.91 -5.33 -1.09
C ARG A 205 11.22 -4.39 -0.12
N ASN A 206 11.02 -4.86 1.12
CA ASN A 206 10.55 -4.05 2.25
C ASN A 206 11.63 -4.06 3.32
N TYR A 207 12.06 -2.89 3.79
CA TYR A 207 13.06 -2.79 4.84
C TYR A 207 12.74 -1.63 5.77
N GLY A 208 13.17 -1.75 7.02
CA GLY A 208 12.83 -0.74 7.99
C GLY A 208 13.42 -0.91 9.36
N TRP A 209 13.09 0.05 10.21
CA TRP A 209 13.48 0.11 11.60
C TRP A 209 12.24 0.10 12.49
N GLU A 210 12.36 -0.59 13.62
CA GLU A 210 11.36 -0.60 14.69
C GLU A 210 12.05 -0.30 16.01
N LEU A 211 11.47 0.61 16.80
CA LEU A 211 11.95 0.99 18.11
C LEU A 211 10.79 0.96 19.10
N GLN A 212 10.98 0.26 20.20
CA GLN A 212 10.10 0.28 21.35
C GLN A 212 10.85 0.65 22.61
N ILE A 213 10.35 1.63 23.34
CA ILE A 213 10.90 2.06 24.63
C ILE A 213 9.79 1.93 25.69
N ASN A 214 10.08 1.24 26.77
CA ASN A 214 9.17 1.09 27.90
C ASN A 214 9.87 1.60 29.16
N GLY A 215 9.24 2.51 29.89
CA GLY A 215 9.79 3.11 31.09
C GLY A 215 8.86 3.01 32.31
N THR A 216 9.40 2.66 33.48
CA THR A 216 8.73 2.82 34.75
C THR A 216 9.42 3.98 35.50
N LEU A 217 8.87 5.18 35.34
CA LEU A 217 9.47 6.41 35.87
C LEU A 217 9.39 6.47 37.38
N VAL A 218 8.23 6.09 37.94
CA VAL A 218 8.00 6.04 39.37
C VAL A 218 7.47 4.66 39.73
N LYS A 219 8.00 4.08 40.79
CA LYS A 219 7.50 2.82 41.38
C LYS A 219 7.65 2.89 42.89
N THR A 220 6.57 3.20 43.58
CA THR A 220 6.45 3.20 45.03
C THR A 220 5.35 2.21 45.46
N ARG A 221 5.04 2.11 46.77
CA ARG A 221 3.93 1.31 47.25
C ARG A 221 2.57 1.76 46.72
N ASP A 222 2.36 3.08 46.62
CA ASP A 222 1.06 3.67 46.31
C ASP A 222 0.98 4.23 44.89
N VAL A 223 2.13 4.52 44.27
CA VAL A 223 2.21 5.15 42.94
C VAL A 223 3.08 4.34 41.99
N GLN A 224 2.55 4.07 40.80
CA GLN A 224 3.31 3.53 39.69
C GLN A 224 3.05 4.38 38.44
N TRP A 225 4.10 4.93 37.84
CA TRP A 225 4.02 5.68 36.60
C TRP A 225 4.84 4.99 35.52
N LYS A 226 4.15 4.59 34.43
CA LYS A 226 4.73 3.94 33.27
C LYS A 226 4.57 4.80 32.04
N VAL A 227 5.54 4.73 31.15
CA VAL A 227 5.50 5.34 29.82
C VAL A 227 5.95 4.33 28.78
N TYR A 228 5.45 4.45 27.58
CA TYR A 228 5.99 3.73 26.43
C TYR A 228 6.03 4.63 25.19
N VAL A 229 6.97 4.34 24.31
CA VAL A 229 7.09 4.94 22.99
C VAL A 229 7.32 3.80 22.01
N ASN A 230 6.63 3.82 20.89
CA ASN A 230 6.89 2.99 19.75
C ASN A 230 7.12 3.87 18.51
N TRP A 231 8.02 3.44 17.65
CA TRP A 231 8.30 4.12 16.40
C TRP A 231 8.71 3.11 15.35
N SER A 232 8.23 3.30 14.12
CA SER A 232 8.56 2.44 13.00
C SER A 232 8.70 3.25 11.71
N LYS A 233 9.65 2.84 10.88
CA LYS A 233 9.88 3.37 9.55
C LYS A 233 10.04 2.22 8.59
N ASN A 234 9.13 2.09 7.63
CA ASN A 234 9.20 1.11 6.54
C ASN A 234 9.49 1.82 5.22
N ARG A 235 10.29 1.16 4.38
CA ARG A 235 10.50 1.54 2.98
C ARG A 235 10.19 0.33 2.10
N ASN A 236 9.53 0.61 1.00
CA ASN A 236 9.22 -0.35 -0.04
C ASN A 236 9.97 0.02 -1.31
N GLU A 237 10.52 -0.97 -2.00
CA GLU A 237 11.28 -0.80 -3.24
C GLU A 237 10.90 -1.89 -4.24
N VAL A 238 10.55 -1.50 -5.43
CA VAL A 238 10.36 -2.38 -6.57
C VAL A 238 11.72 -2.64 -7.20
N VAL A 239 12.30 -3.79 -6.90
CA VAL A 239 13.66 -4.14 -7.39
C VAL A 239 13.59 -4.54 -8.86
N ASP A 240 12.57 -5.30 -9.25
CA ASP A 240 12.35 -5.78 -10.59
C ASP A 240 10.85 -6.03 -10.83
N LEU A 241 10.40 -5.86 -12.08
CA LEU A 241 9.00 -6.08 -12.49
C LEU A 241 8.83 -7.29 -13.45
N GLY A 242 9.94 -7.89 -13.86
CA GLY A 242 9.98 -8.91 -14.88
C GLY A 242 10.47 -8.40 -16.24
N GLU A 243 10.86 -9.31 -17.10
CA GLU A 243 11.47 -8.99 -18.39
C GLU A 243 10.50 -8.22 -19.30
N GLY A 244 10.95 -7.08 -19.81
CA GLY A 244 10.18 -6.22 -20.72
C GLY A 244 9.04 -5.45 -20.06
N VAL A 245 9.00 -5.38 -18.72
CA VAL A 245 7.99 -4.62 -17.98
C VAL A 245 8.62 -3.43 -17.28
N ASP A 246 8.29 -2.22 -17.71
CA ASP A 246 8.81 -0.97 -17.14
C ASP A 246 7.95 -0.47 -15.97
N SER A 247 6.66 -0.80 -15.97
CA SER A 247 5.72 -0.39 -14.92
C SER A 247 4.53 -1.33 -14.79
N TRP A 248 3.94 -1.37 -13.57
CA TRP A 248 2.66 -2.03 -13.30
C TRP A 248 1.67 -1.07 -12.67
N ILE A 249 0.45 -1.08 -13.17
CA ILE A 249 -0.67 -0.47 -12.46
C ILE A 249 -1.13 -1.47 -11.40
N VAL A 250 -0.82 -1.16 -10.13
CA VAL A 250 -1.19 -1.97 -8.96
C VAL A 250 -2.66 -1.78 -8.61
N ALA A 251 -3.13 -0.53 -8.65
CA ALA A 251 -4.51 -0.16 -8.40
C ALA A 251 -4.90 1.08 -9.21
N SER A 252 -6.17 1.17 -9.56
CA SER A 252 -6.76 2.35 -10.19
C SER A 252 -7.76 2.98 -9.22
N TYR A 253 -7.56 4.24 -8.88
CA TYR A 253 -8.48 5.00 -8.02
C TYR A 253 -9.57 5.71 -8.85
N SER A 254 -9.20 6.11 -10.06
CA SER A 254 -10.08 6.74 -11.04
C SER A 254 -9.48 6.58 -12.43
N SER A 255 -10.10 7.15 -13.46
CA SER A 255 -9.51 7.21 -14.80
C SER A 255 -8.25 8.10 -14.89
N HIS A 256 -7.90 8.83 -13.84
CA HIS A 256 -6.83 9.82 -13.84
C HIS A 256 -5.81 9.65 -12.69
N ALA A 257 -6.03 8.70 -11.79
CA ALA A 257 -5.15 8.45 -10.65
C ALA A 257 -4.94 6.95 -10.42
N TYR A 258 -3.70 6.53 -10.36
CA TYR A 258 -3.27 5.14 -10.30
C TYR A 258 -2.19 4.95 -9.23
N MET A 259 -2.20 3.80 -8.58
CA MET A 259 -1.02 3.31 -7.89
C MET A 259 -0.19 2.55 -8.92
N THR A 260 1.00 3.04 -9.24
CA THR A 260 1.84 2.48 -10.31
C THR A 260 3.23 2.18 -9.76
N ALA A 261 3.64 0.94 -9.90
CA ALA A 261 4.98 0.49 -9.57
C ALA A 261 5.93 0.71 -10.76
N TYR A 262 7.03 1.41 -10.53
CA TYR A 262 8.16 1.52 -11.45
C TYR A 262 9.38 0.85 -10.83
N LYS A 263 10.26 0.29 -11.65
CA LYS A 263 11.53 -0.26 -11.17
C LYS A 263 12.36 0.81 -10.46
N GLY A 264 12.86 0.51 -9.27
CA GLY A 264 13.56 1.43 -8.37
C GLY A 264 12.65 2.37 -7.57
N GLY A 265 11.34 2.38 -7.85
CA GLY A 265 10.33 3.16 -7.13
C GLY A 265 9.65 2.38 -6.01
N SER A 266 8.64 2.98 -5.42
CA SER A 266 7.79 2.34 -4.42
C SER A 266 6.59 1.63 -5.07
N LEU A 267 6.16 0.50 -4.49
CA LEU A 267 4.94 -0.19 -4.87
C LEU A 267 3.68 0.63 -4.55
N SER A 268 3.76 1.55 -3.60
CA SER A 268 2.67 2.39 -3.11
C SER A 268 2.71 3.83 -3.63
N ALA A 269 3.53 4.08 -4.65
CA ALA A 269 3.60 5.38 -5.30
C ALA A 269 2.35 5.65 -6.16
N MET A 270 1.76 6.82 -5.97
CA MET A 270 0.61 7.28 -6.74
C MET A 270 1.04 8.18 -7.89
N TYR A 271 0.47 7.93 -9.04
CA TYR A 271 0.65 8.70 -10.26
C TYR A 271 -0.70 9.12 -10.81
N GLY A 272 -0.73 10.28 -11.43
CA GLY A 272 -1.94 10.80 -12.04
C GLY A 272 -1.63 11.74 -13.20
N LEU A 273 -2.66 12.04 -14.00
CA LEU A 273 -2.55 13.09 -14.98
C LEU A 273 -2.49 14.44 -14.25
N GLY A 274 -1.40 15.14 -14.42
CA GLY A 274 -1.21 16.47 -13.88
C GLY A 274 -1.61 17.57 -14.84
N TYR A 275 -1.52 18.80 -14.36
CA TYR A 275 -1.65 19.94 -15.24
C TYR A 275 -0.42 20.07 -16.13
N LYS A 276 -0.64 20.34 -17.42
CA LYS A 276 0.40 20.76 -18.33
C LYS A 276 0.93 22.11 -17.88
N ARG A 277 2.24 22.23 -17.78
CA ARG A 277 2.89 23.44 -17.27
C ARG A 277 3.83 24.03 -18.31
N ALA A 278 3.96 25.34 -18.27
CA ALA A 278 4.92 26.06 -19.09
C ALA A 278 6.36 25.56 -18.78
N PRO A 279 7.16 25.28 -19.83
CA PRO A 279 8.50 24.72 -19.66
C PRO A 279 9.43 25.69 -18.92
N GLU A 280 10.56 25.17 -18.46
CA GLU A 280 11.61 26.01 -17.86
C GLU A 280 12.10 27.04 -18.90
N GLY A 281 12.27 28.27 -18.44
CA GLY A 281 12.64 29.39 -19.32
C GLY A 281 11.48 30.03 -20.07
N ALA A 282 10.24 29.57 -19.89
CA ALA A 282 9.06 30.22 -20.47
C ALA A 282 8.85 31.63 -19.90
N TYR A 283 8.53 32.56 -20.75
CA TYR A 283 8.30 33.95 -20.39
C TYR A 283 7.19 34.60 -21.18
N ILE A 284 6.67 35.69 -20.65
CA ILE A 284 5.72 36.61 -21.34
C ILE A 284 6.45 37.94 -21.56
N VAL A 285 6.27 38.54 -22.75
CA VAL A 285 6.66 39.92 -23.00
C VAL A 285 5.45 40.79 -22.68
N GLU A 286 5.56 41.60 -21.65
CA GLU A 286 4.51 42.55 -21.24
C GLU A 286 4.38 43.72 -22.20
N LYS A 287 3.28 44.46 -22.13
CA LYS A 287 2.99 45.58 -23.01
C LYS A 287 4.04 46.73 -22.94
N ASP A 288 4.72 46.86 -21.81
CA ASP A 288 5.78 47.83 -21.59
C ASP A 288 7.17 47.33 -22.05
N GLY A 289 7.23 46.10 -22.60
CA GLY A 289 8.47 45.46 -23.07
C GLY A 289 9.22 44.71 -21.96
N SER A 290 8.72 44.68 -20.72
CA SER A 290 9.32 43.91 -19.66
C SER A 290 9.06 42.39 -19.86
N ILE A 291 9.95 41.55 -19.27
CA ILE A 291 9.85 40.09 -19.36
C ILE A 291 9.41 39.53 -18.00
N THR A 292 8.31 38.80 -18.03
CA THR A 292 7.81 38.06 -16.85
C THR A 292 8.06 36.59 -17.04
N ASN A 293 8.81 35.97 -16.11
CA ASN A 293 9.00 34.51 -16.07
C ASN A 293 7.68 33.81 -15.70
N VAL A 294 7.28 32.83 -16.50
CA VAL A 294 6.06 32.03 -16.30
C VAL A 294 6.35 30.52 -16.25
N SER A 295 7.60 30.14 -16.08
CA SER A 295 8.00 28.74 -15.92
C SER A 295 7.18 28.06 -14.83
N GLY A 296 6.64 26.87 -15.13
CA GLY A 296 5.85 26.09 -14.18
C GLY A 296 4.40 26.54 -13.99
N GLN A 297 3.96 27.66 -14.60
CA GLN A 297 2.56 28.05 -14.58
C GLN A 297 1.69 27.07 -15.38
N ILE A 298 0.42 26.91 -14.97
CA ILE A 298 -0.52 26.01 -15.62
C ILE A 298 -0.82 26.53 -17.04
N ILE A 299 -0.78 25.66 -18.03
CA ILE A 299 -1.23 25.97 -19.38
C ILE A 299 -2.74 25.77 -19.43
N VAL A 300 -3.42 26.85 -19.87
CA VAL A 300 -4.89 26.95 -19.99
C VAL A 300 -5.26 27.00 -21.47
N ASP A 301 -6.33 26.30 -21.83
CA ASP A 301 -6.84 26.34 -23.20
C ASP A 301 -7.62 27.64 -23.52
N GLU A 302 -8.13 27.75 -24.74
CA GLU A 302 -8.91 28.91 -25.21
C GLU A 302 -10.28 29.06 -24.51
N ASN A 303 -10.77 28.01 -23.85
CA ASN A 303 -12.02 28.00 -23.11
C ASN A 303 -11.82 28.26 -21.60
N GLY A 304 -10.60 28.52 -21.17
CA GLY A 304 -10.26 28.78 -19.77
C GLY A 304 -10.03 27.54 -18.89
N TYR A 305 -9.92 26.34 -19.48
CA TYR A 305 -9.69 25.11 -18.76
C TYR A 305 -8.20 24.75 -18.71
N PRO A 306 -7.72 24.17 -17.58
CA PRO A 306 -6.35 23.68 -17.53
C PRO A 306 -6.16 22.48 -18.46
N GLN A 307 -5.07 22.47 -19.20
CA GLN A 307 -4.68 21.33 -20.02
C GLN A 307 -4.03 20.26 -19.13
N TYR A 308 -4.25 18.98 -19.46
CA TYR A 308 -3.57 17.87 -18.83
C TYR A 308 -2.18 17.65 -19.41
N SER A 309 -1.31 17.12 -18.55
CA SER A 309 -0.04 16.55 -18.98
C SER A 309 -0.28 15.30 -19.84
N ASP A 310 0.55 15.11 -20.85
CA ASP A 310 0.52 13.90 -21.68
C ASP A 310 1.06 12.66 -20.95
N GLU A 311 1.78 12.86 -19.84
CA GLU A 311 2.42 11.83 -19.05
C GLU A 311 1.88 11.78 -17.62
N LEU A 312 1.88 10.58 -17.03
CA LEU A 312 1.58 10.39 -15.62
C LEU A 312 2.65 11.04 -14.75
N GLN A 313 2.23 11.89 -13.83
CA GLN A 313 3.09 12.57 -12.88
C GLN A 313 2.97 11.93 -11.51
N TYR A 314 4.07 11.91 -10.76
CA TYR A 314 4.04 11.48 -9.36
C TYR A 314 3.22 12.46 -8.52
N ILE A 315 2.18 11.96 -7.84
CA ILE A 315 1.27 12.76 -7.03
C ILE A 315 1.36 12.46 -5.53
N GLY A 316 2.09 11.42 -5.14
CA GLY A 316 2.32 11.13 -3.73
C GLY A 316 2.64 9.67 -3.44
N GLU A 317 2.87 9.40 -2.18
CA GLU A 317 3.23 8.09 -1.63
C GLU A 317 2.20 7.68 -0.58
N CYS A 318 1.57 6.51 -0.73
CA CYS A 318 0.59 6.03 0.26
C CYS A 318 1.24 5.60 1.57
N THR A 319 2.49 5.09 1.51
CA THR A 319 3.21 4.65 2.70
C THR A 319 3.71 5.86 3.49
N PRO A 320 3.41 5.95 4.79
CA PRO A 320 3.92 7.02 5.64
C PRO A 320 5.45 7.00 5.73
N ASP A 321 6.06 8.17 5.97
CA ASP A 321 7.48 8.27 6.25
C ASP A 321 7.89 7.56 7.52
N TRP A 322 7.04 7.63 8.55
CA TRP A 322 7.14 6.89 9.80
C TRP A 322 5.78 6.84 10.52
N LYS A 323 5.65 5.87 11.42
CA LYS A 323 4.54 5.76 12.37
C LYS A 323 5.09 5.77 13.78
N GLY A 324 4.35 6.32 14.73
CA GLY A 324 4.76 6.31 16.11
C GLY A 324 3.61 6.46 17.08
N GLY A 325 3.84 6.00 18.29
CA GLY A 325 2.89 6.11 19.38
C GLY A 325 3.61 6.42 20.70
N PHE A 326 2.90 7.08 21.57
CA PHE A 326 3.31 7.39 22.92
C PHE A 326 2.17 7.09 23.87
N GLY A 327 2.46 6.45 24.99
CA GLY A 327 1.46 6.24 26.03
C GLY A 327 2.02 6.40 27.42
N THR A 328 1.14 6.81 28.32
CA THR A 328 1.45 6.95 29.74
C THR A 328 0.34 6.36 30.60
N SER A 329 0.72 5.77 31.71
CA SER A 329 -0.22 5.19 32.68
C SER A 329 0.25 5.49 34.09
N VAL A 330 -0.61 6.10 34.87
CA VAL A 330 -0.38 6.41 36.30
C VAL A 330 -1.37 5.59 37.12
N LYS A 331 -0.84 4.74 37.97
CA LYS A 331 -1.60 4.02 38.99
C LYS A 331 -1.33 4.67 40.34
N TRP A 332 -2.37 5.12 41.01
CA TRP A 332 -2.33 5.65 42.35
C TRP A 332 -3.31 4.89 43.23
N LYS A 333 -2.78 4.11 44.20
CA LYS A 333 -3.58 3.19 45.03
C LYS A 333 -4.47 2.29 44.15
N GLY A 334 -5.78 2.47 44.19
CA GLY A 334 -6.76 1.68 43.41
C GLY A 334 -7.17 2.34 42.07
N LEU A 335 -6.76 3.59 41.81
CA LEU A 335 -7.10 4.32 40.57
C LEU A 335 -6.00 4.14 39.54
N THR A 336 -6.36 3.86 38.28
CA THR A 336 -5.43 3.84 37.15
C THR A 336 -5.96 4.78 36.07
N VAL A 337 -5.13 5.70 35.63
CA VAL A 337 -5.40 6.59 34.49
C VAL A 337 -4.37 6.30 33.43
N SER A 338 -4.83 6.06 32.17
CA SER A 338 -3.98 5.81 31.04
C SER A 338 -4.38 6.68 29.86
N VAL A 339 -3.38 7.18 29.15
CA VAL A 339 -3.56 7.96 27.92
C VAL A 339 -2.60 7.40 26.87
N ALA A 340 -3.08 7.23 25.65
CA ALA A 340 -2.30 6.79 24.51
C ALA A 340 -2.55 7.69 23.30
N PHE A 341 -1.49 7.92 22.54
CA PHE A 341 -1.51 8.67 21.29
C PHE A 341 -0.81 7.83 20.23
N ASP A 342 -1.44 7.71 19.06
CA ASP A 342 -0.85 7.12 17.88
C ASP A 342 -0.91 8.12 16.74
N GLY A 343 0.10 8.12 15.89
CA GLY A 343 0.18 9.00 14.75
C GLY A 343 1.11 8.49 13.66
N GLN A 344 1.02 9.14 12.54
CA GLN A 344 1.92 8.93 11.41
C GLN A 344 2.29 10.26 10.79
N HIS A 345 3.46 10.31 10.18
CA HIS A 345 3.93 11.43 9.39
C HIS A 345 4.08 11.01 7.94
N GLY A 346 3.66 11.87 7.02
CA GLY A 346 3.64 11.55 5.60
C GLY A 346 2.52 10.55 5.25
N GLY A 347 2.59 10.05 4.02
CA GLY A 347 1.53 9.26 3.43
C GLY A 347 0.44 10.12 2.80
N ASN A 348 0.12 9.82 1.54
CA ASN A 348 -0.92 10.51 0.79
C ASN A 348 -2.12 9.59 0.62
N VAL A 349 -3.31 10.16 0.69
CA VAL A 349 -4.57 9.45 0.44
C VAL A 349 -5.30 10.12 -0.70
N TYR A 350 -5.61 9.36 -1.74
CA TYR A 350 -6.47 9.85 -2.80
C TYR A 350 -7.93 9.90 -2.32
N SER A 351 -8.51 11.09 -2.27
CA SER A 351 -9.89 11.28 -1.83
C SER A 351 -10.88 11.22 -3.01
N TYR A 352 -11.37 10.03 -3.32
CA TYR A 352 -12.41 9.87 -4.35
C TYR A 352 -13.72 10.60 -3.97
N THR A 353 -14.00 10.72 -2.68
CA THR A 353 -15.15 11.51 -2.17
C THR A 353 -15.05 12.98 -2.60
N ASN A 354 -13.88 13.61 -2.41
CA ASN A 354 -13.67 15.00 -2.85
C ASN A 354 -13.75 15.13 -4.38
N ALA A 355 -13.23 14.15 -5.12
CA ALA A 355 -13.37 14.10 -6.56
C ALA A 355 -14.85 14.12 -7.00
N VAL A 356 -15.67 13.24 -6.42
CA VAL A 356 -17.11 13.18 -6.70
C VAL A 356 -17.83 14.45 -6.25
N LEU A 357 -17.49 15.01 -5.09
CA LEU A 357 -18.05 16.29 -4.62
C LEU A 357 -17.72 17.45 -5.58
N GLY A 358 -16.51 17.44 -6.14
CA GLY A 358 -16.09 18.40 -7.16
C GLY A 358 -16.92 18.27 -8.44
N THR A 359 -16.94 17.07 -9.04
CA THR A 359 -17.65 16.79 -10.29
C THR A 359 -19.16 16.99 -10.20
N ARG A 360 -19.74 16.86 -9.02
CA ARG A 360 -21.17 17.06 -8.77
C ARG A 360 -21.52 18.44 -8.21
N GLY A 361 -20.54 19.34 -8.08
CA GLY A 361 -20.74 20.68 -7.53
C GLY A 361 -21.29 20.71 -6.11
N LYS A 362 -21.01 19.65 -5.30
CA LYS A 362 -21.52 19.50 -3.92
C LYS A 362 -20.51 19.94 -2.85
N GLY A 363 -19.24 20.08 -3.20
CA GLY A 363 -18.22 20.57 -2.29
C GLY A 363 -18.30 22.09 -2.13
N SER A 364 -18.06 22.63 -0.92
CA SER A 364 -18.03 24.08 -0.67
C SER A 364 -16.97 24.81 -1.52
N PHE A 365 -15.87 24.13 -1.84
CA PHE A 365 -14.81 24.64 -2.71
C PHE A 365 -15.28 24.88 -4.15
N THR A 366 -16.41 24.28 -4.58
CA THR A 366 -16.99 24.49 -5.92
C THR A 366 -17.88 25.72 -6.01
N LEU A 367 -17.97 26.54 -4.97
CA LEU A 367 -18.77 27.77 -5.00
C LEU A 367 -18.11 28.88 -5.82
N ALA A 368 -16.78 28.92 -5.83
CA ALA A 368 -16.03 29.92 -6.60
C ALA A 368 -16.31 29.76 -8.09
N GLY A 369 -16.66 30.84 -8.74
CA GLY A 369 -16.94 30.88 -10.17
C GLY A 369 -18.26 30.26 -10.63
N ARG A 370 -19.10 29.77 -9.72
CA ARG A 370 -20.34 29.03 -10.07
C ARG A 370 -21.32 29.84 -10.90
N TYR A 371 -21.40 31.12 -10.69
CA TYR A 371 -22.34 32.01 -11.40
C TYR A 371 -21.64 32.94 -12.41
N ASP A 372 -20.40 33.31 -12.12
CA ASP A 372 -19.69 34.35 -12.88
C ASP A 372 -18.54 33.75 -13.73
N GLY A 373 -18.31 32.46 -13.66
CA GLY A 373 -17.12 31.79 -14.23
C GLY A 373 -15.85 32.09 -13.42
N LEU A 374 -14.75 31.45 -13.77
CA LEU A 374 -13.47 31.58 -13.09
C LEU A 374 -12.38 31.87 -14.14
N VAL A 375 -11.55 32.86 -13.93
CA VAL A 375 -10.31 33.06 -14.69
C VAL A 375 -9.19 32.38 -13.90
N LEU A 376 -8.65 31.30 -14.43
CA LEU A 376 -7.55 30.57 -13.79
C LEU A 376 -6.26 31.35 -13.89
N ASP A 377 -5.49 31.37 -12.80
CA ASP A 377 -4.12 31.88 -12.83
C ASP A 377 -3.23 30.88 -13.61
N GLY A 378 -2.79 31.33 -14.80
CA GLY A 378 -2.04 30.50 -15.72
C GLY A 378 -1.77 31.23 -17.03
N VAL A 379 -1.29 30.49 -18.02
CA VAL A 379 -0.88 31.01 -19.31
C VAL A 379 -1.57 30.26 -20.46
N ASN A 380 -1.85 30.96 -21.54
CA ASN A 380 -2.22 30.35 -22.79
C ASN A 380 -0.99 30.23 -23.68
N GLN A 381 -0.80 29.07 -24.30
CA GLN A 381 0.26 28.85 -25.28
C GLN A 381 -0.28 29.19 -26.69
N LEU A 382 0.40 30.09 -27.36
CA LEU A 382 0.06 30.48 -28.73
C LEU A 382 0.62 29.47 -29.75
N PRO A 383 0.09 29.44 -31.00
CA PRO A 383 0.57 28.52 -32.04
C PRO A 383 2.06 28.70 -32.40
N ASP A 384 2.64 29.85 -32.16
CA ASP A 384 4.06 30.15 -32.35
C ASP A 384 4.96 29.71 -31.20
N GLY A 385 4.36 29.11 -30.14
CA GLY A 385 5.05 28.64 -28.95
C GLY A 385 5.21 29.69 -27.85
N ASN A 386 4.87 30.95 -28.09
CA ASN A 386 4.90 32.01 -27.07
C ASN A 386 3.78 31.85 -26.05
N PHE A 387 3.93 32.53 -24.91
CA PHE A 387 2.95 32.50 -23.82
C PHE A 387 2.35 33.88 -23.59
N ILE A 388 1.07 33.91 -23.26
CA ILE A 388 0.33 35.09 -22.79
C ILE A 388 -0.41 34.77 -21.51
N ARG A 389 -0.72 35.78 -20.68
CA ARG A 389 -1.53 35.58 -19.48
C ARG A 389 -2.92 35.08 -19.85
N ASN A 390 -3.41 34.10 -19.09
CA ASN A 390 -4.80 33.67 -19.29
C ASN A 390 -5.76 34.78 -18.86
N THR A 391 -6.68 35.11 -19.72
CA THR A 391 -7.78 36.02 -19.47
C THR A 391 -9.14 35.39 -19.79
N HIS A 392 -9.12 34.12 -20.20
CA HIS A 392 -10.33 33.40 -20.56
C HIS A 392 -11.07 32.94 -19.32
N LYS A 393 -12.35 33.16 -19.29
CA LYS A 393 -13.27 32.68 -18.27
C LYS A 393 -13.72 31.27 -18.59
N THR A 394 -13.69 30.38 -17.59
CA THR A 394 -14.28 29.05 -17.72
C THR A 394 -15.77 29.17 -18.03
N ALA A 395 -16.23 28.49 -19.07
CA ALA A 395 -17.65 28.49 -19.45
C ALA A 395 -18.48 27.59 -18.55
N ASP A 396 -17.95 26.42 -18.17
CA ASP A 396 -18.57 25.43 -17.27
C ASP A 396 -17.68 25.12 -16.05
N ILE A 397 -18.10 25.62 -14.91
CA ILE A 397 -17.37 25.45 -13.67
C ILE A 397 -17.42 24.00 -13.15
N VAL A 398 -18.42 23.21 -13.55
CA VAL A 398 -18.51 21.79 -13.19
C VAL A 398 -17.45 21.00 -13.94
N GLU A 399 -17.24 21.33 -15.22
CA GLU A 399 -16.18 20.74 -16.03
C GLU A 399 -14.81 21.07 -15.43
N TYR A 400 -14.57 22.32 -15.05
CA TYR A 400 -13.33 22.73 -14.38
C TYR A 400 -13.03 21.87 -13.14
N TYR A 401 -14.01 21.76 -12.22
CA TYR A 401 -13.81 20.96 -10.99
C TYR A 401 -13.71 19.46 -11.27
N GLY A 402 -14.33 18.98 -12.34
CA GLY A 402 -14.18 17.61 -12.83
C GLY A 402 -12.75 17.32 -13.30
N LEU A 403 -12.16 18.25 -14.04
CA LEU A 403 -10.80 18.15 -14.55
C LEU A 403 -9.73 18.26 -13.44
N ALA A 404 -9.98 19.07 -12.43
CA ALA A 404 -8.99 19.37 -11.38
C ALA A 404 -8.72 18.22 -10.41
N TYR A 405 -9.54 17.18 -10.34
CA TYR A 405 -9.54 16.27 -9.21
C TYR A 405 -8.38 15.26 -9.12
N ALA A 406 -7.66 15.03 -10.19
CA ALA A 406 -6.51 14.10 -10.14
C ALA A 406 -5.40 14.57 -9.20
N PHE A 407 -5.17 15.88 -9.10
CA PHE A 407 -4.14 16.49 -8.25
C PHE A 407 -4.68 17.03 -6.94
N GLN A 408 -5.86 17.64 -6.95
CA GLN A 408 -6.40 18.34 -5.79
C GLN A 408 -6.91 17.38 -4.70
N ASN A 409 -7.12 16.09 -5.03
CA ASN A 409 -7.69 15.13 -4.10
C ASN A 409 -6.67 14.15 -3.50
N CYS A 410 -5.37 14.43 -3.67
CA CYS A 410 -4.30 13.71 -3.00
C CYS A 410 -3.85 14.52 -1.77
N GLU A 411 -4.28 14.09 -0.60
CA GLU A 411 -4.03 14.79 0.66
C GLU A 411 -2.93 14.08 1.47
N GLN A 412 -2.01 14.85 2.07
CA GLN A 412 -1.10 14.35 3.08
C GLN A 412 -1.86 14.13 4.37
N ASN A 413 -1.87 12.90 4.88
CA ASN A 413 -2.48 12.59 6.15
C ASN A 413 -1.47 12.72 7.30
N LEU A 414 -1.73 13.65 8.19
CA LEU A 414 -1.27 13.60 9.57
C LEU A 414 -2.47 13.23 10.41
N SER A 415 -2.66 11.96 10.74
CA SER A 415 -3.73 11.57 11.64
C SER A 415 -3.19 11.36 13.05
N LEU A 416 -3.71 12.11 13.99
CA LEU A 416 -3.55 11.88 15.42
C LEU A 416 -4.87 11.26 15.91
N ILE A 417 -4.81 10.02 16.37
CA ILE A 417 -5.98 9.36 16.97
C ILE A 417 -5.83 9.44 18.47
N HIS A 418 -6.81 10.08 19.13
CA HIS A 418 -6.97 10.03 20.57
C HIS A 418 -7.85 8.82 20.92
N ILE A 419 -7.37 7.99 21.81
CA ILE A 419 -8.13 6.89 22.42
C ILE A 419 -8.19 7.10 23.92
#